data_6cc144fbef91e4e88a0a4e263c717333
#
_entry.id   6cc144fbef91e4e88a0a4e263c717333
#
_cell.length_a   1.000
_cell.length_b   1.000
_cell.length_c   1.000
_cell.angle_alpha   90.00
_cell.angle_beta   90.00
_cell.angle_gamma   90.00
#
_symmetry.space_group_name_H-M   'P 1'
#
loop_
_entity.id
_entity.type
_entity.pdbx_description
1 polymer ?
#
loop_
_entity_poly.entity_id
_entity_poly.type
_entity_poly.pdbx_seq_one_letter_code
_entity_poly.pdbx_strand_id
1 'polypeptide(L)'
;MLKKVNLRISKGEFYALMGPNGSGKTTLASILASVKSLTSGRIEIFGKKPEDAKKITGYVPQENFSSPILTGKENLMYFAGLLGYSKRQAAEIVKEILKKVGLREDANKRVSNYSGGMRKRLEVATILFPGMKLLILDEPTTGLDPSARRKFLGLIQELRNEETTILLITHIGADADLASRVGLIDRGAIIAEDQPEKLKKNSGLENVVNIETSIKNEKVTSLLSKFSEKMKVLETETGYRVFTEDVAKATPRIVRSLDKIGCKVTRIETAKPSLEDVFFKLTERTVSKVD
;
A
#
# COMPACT_ATOMS: atom_id res chain seq x y z
N MET A 1 -5.42 4.31 -18.00
CA MET A 1 -5.56 3.14 -18.90
C MET A 1 -4.26 2.34 -18.83
N LEU A 2 -4.34 1.01 -18.65
CA LEU A 2 -3.15 0.14 -18.62
C LEU A 2 -2.52 0.04 -20.00
N LYS A 3 -1.17 0.02 -20.05
CA LYS A 3 -0.39 0.00 -21.29
C LYS A 3 0.64 -1.13 -21.22
N LYS A 4 0.37 -2.25 -21.91
CA LYS A 4 1.31 -3.38 -22.03
C LYS A 4 1.92 -3.82 -20.67
N VAL A 5 1.09 -3.95 -19.64
CA VAL A 5 1.54 -4.47 -18.33
C VAL A 5 1.89 -5.94 -18.51
N ASN A 6 3.15 -6.29 -18.25
CA ASN A 6 3.61 -7.67 -18.13
C ASN A 6 3.97 -7.91 -16.67
N LEU A 7 3.23 -8.78 -16.01
CA LEU A 7 3.40 -9.05 -14.59
C LEU A 7 3.26 -10.55 -14.34
N ARG A 8 4.17 -11.11 -13.58
CA ARG A 8 4.10 -12.48 -13.09
C ARG A 8 4.25 -12.48 -11.58
N ILE A 9 3.27 -13.05 -10.88
CA ILE A 9 3.28 -13.23 -9.42
C ILE A 9 3.30 -14.74 -9.16
N SER A 10 4.22 -15.19 -8.32
CA SER A 10 4.37 -16.61 -7.98
C SER A 10 3.31 -17.02 -6.94
N LYS A 11 2.96 -18.32 -6.91
CA LYS A 11 2.12 -18.88 -5.83
C LYS A 11 2.79 -18.62 -4.47
N GLY A 12 2.00 -18.21 -3.48
CA GLY A 12 2.49 -17.89 -2.13
C GLY A 12 3.26 -16.58 -2.01
N GLU A 13 3.41 -15.84 -3.12
CA GLU A 13 4.12 -14.56 -3.10
C GLU A 13 3.27 -13.46 -2.47
N PHE A 14 3.89 -12.62 -1.65
CA PHE A 14 3.35 -11.32 -1.26
C PHE A 14 3.94 -10.26 -2.17
N TYR A 15 3.15 -9.81 -3.12
CA TYR A 15 3.50 -8.79 -4.11
C TYR A 15 2.80 -7.47 -3.81
N ALA A 16 3.54 -6.35 -3.88
CA ALA A 16 2.94 -5.02 -3.80
C ALA A 16 3.02 -4.32 -5.16
N LEU A 17 1.92 -3.71 -5.59
CA LEU A 17 1.87 -2.81 -6.73
C LEU A 17 1.75 -1.38 -6.22
N MET A 18 2.83 -0.60 -6.36
CA MET A 18 2.92 0.75 -5.82
C MET A 18 2.97 1.80 -6.94
N GLY A 19 2.24 2.89 -6.75
CA GLY A 19 2.26 4.04 -7.66
C GLY A 19 1.23 5.11 -7.29
N PRO A 20 1.26 6.28 -7.95
CA PRO A 20 0.35 7.38 -7.65
C PRO A 20 -1.10 7.07 -8.06
N ASN A 21 -2.02 7.90 -7.60
CA ASN A 21 -3.40 7.85 -8.04
C ASN A 21 -3.50 8.02 -9.56
N GLY A 22 -4.39 7.27 -10.20
CA GLY A 22 -4.54 7.27 -11.65
C GLY A 22 -3.47 6.48 -12.43
N SER A 23 -2.50 5.82 -11.78
CA SER A 23 -1.49 5.00 -12.47
C SER A 23 -2.02 3.69 -13.06
N GLY A 24 -3.24 3.26 -12.68
CA GLY A 24 -3.89 2.06 -13.20
C GLY A 24 -3.98 0.89 -12.22
N LYS A 25 -3.53 1.03 -10.97
CA LYS A 25 -3.53 -0.01 -9.92
C LYS A 25 -4.91 -0.65 -9.70
N THR A 26 -5.91 0.18 -9.35
CA THR A 26 -7.30 -0.27 -9.14
C THR A 26 -7.92 -0.85 -10.41
N THR A 27 -7.54 -0.37 -11.59
CA THR A 27 -7.99 -0.97 -12.85
C THR A 27 -7.47 -2.39 -13.00
N LEU A 28 -6.19 -2.64 -12.70
CA LEU A 28 -5.61 -3.98 -12.73
C LEU A 28 -6.29 -4.89 -11.70
N ALA A 29 -6.47 -4.42 -10.45
CA ALA A 29 -7.19 -5.16 -9.41
C ALA A 29 -8.60 -5.56 -9.84
N SER A 30 -9.36 -4.61 -10.40
CA SER A 30 -10.73 -4.83 -10.86
C SER A 30 -10.82 -5.86 -11.98
N ILE A 31 -9.83 -5.91 -12.89
CA ILE A 31 -9.76 -6.91 -13.96
C ILE A 31 -9.43 -8.28 -13.37
N LEU A 32 -8.45 -8.38 -12.47
CA LEU A 32 -8.09 -9.63 -11.79
C LEU A 32 -9.25 -10.19 -10.97
N ALA A 33 -10.03 -9.32 -10.34
CA ALA A 33 -11.24 -9.69 -9.58
C ALA A 33 -12.47 -9.96 -10.48
N SER A 34 -12.33 -9.86 -11.81
CA SER A 34 -13.45 -9.98 -12.77
C SER A 34 -14.59 -8.98 -12.52
N VAL A 35 -14.29 -7.82 -11.97
CA VAL A 35 -15.23 -6.69 -11.84
C VAL A 35 -15.25 -5.89 -13.13
N LYS A 36 -14.11 -5.81 -13.84
CA LYS A 36 -13.97 -5.19 -15.15
C LYS A 36 -13.46 -6.18 -16.19
N SER A 37 -13.95 -6.06 -17.40
CA SER A 37 -13.49 -6.87 -18.52
C SER A 37 -12.14 -6.39 -19.06
N LEU A 38 -11.32 -7.34 -19.51
CA LEU A 38 -10.07 -7.08 -20.21
C LEU A 38 -10.36 -6.60 -21.63
N THR A 39 -9.78 -5.48 -22.05
CA THR A 39 -9.94 -4.97 -23.41
C THR A 39 -9.04 -5.71 -24.40
N SER A 40 -7.82 -6.03 -24.00
CA SER A 40 -6.84 -6.75 -24.82
C SER A 40 -5.75 -7.37 -23.96
N GLY A 41 -5.06 -8.39 -24.46
CA GLY A 41 -4.02 -9.11 -23.75
C GLY A 41 -4.51 -10.43 -23.16
N ARG A 42 -3.74 -11.03 -22.25
CA ARG A 42 -4.05 -12.30 -21.59
C ARG A 42 -3.76 -12.19 -20.10
N ILE A 43 -4.68 -12.71 -19.30
CA ILE A 43 -4.52 -12.84 -17.84
C ILE A 43 -4.85 -14.26 -17.45
N GLU A 44 -4.02 -14.82 -16.59
CA GLU A 44 -4.24 -16.13 -15.97
C GLU A 44 -4.03 -16.05 -14.47
N ILE A 45 -4.94 -16.66 -13.71
CA ILE A 45 -4.89 -16.80 -12.26
C ILE A 45 -4.88 -18.30 -11.97
N PHE A 46 -3.74 -18.84 -11.55
CA PHE A 46 -3.51 -20.28 -11.37
C PHE A 46 -3.95 -21.11 -12.60
N GLY A 47 -3.59 -20.65 -13.81
CA GLY A 47 -3.93 -21.31 -15.07
C GLY A 47 -5.37 -21.13 -15.54
N LYS A 48 -6.17 -20.30 -14.89
CA LYS A 48 -7.57 -20.00 -15.23
C LYS A 48 -7.73 -18.57 -15.68
N LYS A 49 -8.74 -18.29 -16.51
CA LYS A 49 -9.17 -16.91 -16.77
C LYS A 49 -9.72 -16.29 -15.47
N PRO A 50 -9.67 -14.96 -15.30
CA PRO A 50 -10.20 -14.30 -14.11
C PRO A 50 -11.64 -14.70 -13.78
N GLU A 51 -12.50 -14.83 -14.80
CA GLU A 51 -13.91 -15.22 -14.64
C GLU A 51 -14.08 -16.60 -14.00
N ASP A 52 -13.20 -17.55 -14.34
CA ASP A 52 -13.19 -18.92 -13.84
C ASP A 52 -12.47 -19.04 -12.48
N ALA A 53 -11.69 -18.02 -12.10
CA ALA A 53 -10.94 -17.97 -10.88
C ALA A 53 -11.66 -17.28 -9.70
N LYS A 54 -12.88 -16.77 -9.89
CA LYS A 54 -13.65 -16.02 -8.87
C LYS A 54 -13.76 -16.75 -7.53
N LYS A 55 -13.94 -18.07 -7.55
CA LYS A 55 -14.10 -18.88 -6.32
C LYS A 55 -12.82 -19.01 -5.49
N ILE A 56 -11.67 -18.66 -6.07
CA ILE A 56 -10.35 -18.74 -5.41
C ILE A 56 -9.68 -17.36 -5.27
N THR A 57 -10.36 -16.29 -5.72
CA THR A 57 -9.88 -14.90 -5.68
C THR A 57 -10.74 -14.07 -4.76
N GLY A 58 -10.15 -13.56 -3.68
CA GLY A 58 -10.77 -12.58 -2.80
C GLY A 58 -10.33 -11.18 -3.17
N TYR A 59 -11.26 -10.23 -3.19
CA TYR A 59 -10.99 -8.82 -3.49
C TYR A 59 -11.58 -7.90 -2.43
N VAL A 60 -10.75 -7.08 -1.84
CA VAL A 60 -11.14 -5.98 -0.95
C VAL A 60 -10.89 -4.67 -1.70
N PRO A 61 -11.95 -3.97 -2.14
CA PRO A 61 -11.83 -2.68 -2.81
C PRO A 61 -11.43 -1.59 -1.84
N GLN A 62 -11.00 -0.45 -2.39
CA GLN A 62 -10.64 0.74 -1.62
C GLN A 62 -11.83 1.26 -0.80
N GLU A 63 -13.01 1.29 -1.41
CA GLU A 63 -14.25 1.72 -0.76
C GLU A 63 -14.77 0.68 0.24
N ASN A 64 -15.39 1.17 1.31
CA ASN A 64 -16.01 0.29 2.29
C ASN A 64 -17.28 -0.35 1.70
N PHE A 65 -17.40 -1.66 1.81
CA PHE A 65 -18.52 -2.45 1.28
C PHE A 65 -19.26 -3.26 2.34
N SER A 66 -18.75 -3.28 3.58
CA SER A 66 -19.45 -3.92 4.70
C SER A 66 -20.72 -3.16 5.07
N SER A 67 -21.84 -3.87 5.23
CA SER A 67 -23.12 -3.27 5.59
C SER A 67 -23.10 -2.68 7.00
N PRO A 68 -23.36 -1.38 7.19
CA PRO A 68 -23.30 -0.73 8.49
C PRO A 68 -24.44 -1.14 9.43
N ILE A 69 -25.57 -1.59 8.89
CA ILE A 69 -26.76 -1.99 9.66
C ILE A 69 -26.65 -3.42 10.23
N LEU A 70 -25.80 -4.25 9.64
CA LEU A 70 -25.53 -5.61 10.08
C LEU A 70 -24.42 -5.61 11.14
N THR A 71 -24.40 -6.65 11.97
CA THR A 71 -23.28 -6.95 12.85
C THR A 71 -22.08 -7.50 12.05
N GLY A 72 -20.88 -7.54 12.65
CA GLY A 72 -19.72 -8.15 12.02
C GLY A 72 -19.96 -9.61 11.65
N LYS A 73 -20.60 -10.37 12.55
CA LYS A 73 -20.99 -11.76 12.31
C LYS A 73 -21.98 -11.90 11.15
N GLU A 74 -23.03 -11.09 11.11
CA GLU A 74 -24.05 -11.13 10.05
C GLU A 74 -23.45 -10.77 8.68
N ASN A 75 -22.55 -9.78 8.61
CA ASN A 75 -21.81 -9.49 7.38
C ASN A 75 -21.07 -10.74 6.87
N LEU A 76 -20.30 -11.41 7.71
CA LEU A 76 -19.56 -12.61 7.29
C LEU A 76 -20.48 -13.79 6.97
N MET A 77 -21.58 -13.97 7.70
CA MET A 77 -22.60 -14.98 7.37
C MET A 77 -23.24 -14.74 5.99
N TYR A 78 -23.46 -13.48 5.62
CA TYR A 78 -23.94 -13.11 4.30
C TYR A 78 -22.92 -13.55 3.21
N PHE A 79 -21.63 -13.23 3.36
CA PHE A 79 -20.59 -13.66 2.42
C PHE A 79 -20.44 -15.19 2.36
N ALA A 80 -20.53 -15.88 3.50
CA ALA A 80 -20.55 -17.34 3.55
C ALA A 80 -21.70 -17.93 2.71
N GLY A 81 -22.89 -17.32 2.80
CA GLY A 81 -24.05 -17.69 1.98
C GLY A 81 -23.81 -17.51 0.48
N LEU A 82 -23.20 -16.39 0.07
CA LEU A 82 -22.82 -16.16 -1.34
C LEU A 82 -21.80 -17.17 -1.85
N LEU A 83 -20.92 -17.67 -0.98
CA LEU A 83 -19.94 -18.71 -1.30
C LEU A 83 -20.55 -20.13 -1.30
N GLY A 84 -21.83 -20.28 -0.91
CA GLY A 84 -22.55 -21.56 -0.95
C GLY A 84 -22.40 -22.42 0.31
N TYR A 85 -21.87 -21.87 1.41
CA TYR A 85 -21.80 -22.60 2.68
C TYR A 85 -23.19 -22.77 3.32
N SER A 86 -23.46 -23.95 3.86
CA SER A 86 -24.65 -24.15 4.72
C SER A 86 -24.55 -23.30 5.99
N LYS A 87 -25.68 -22.96 6.63
CA LYS A 87 -25.70 -22.18 7.87
C LYS A 87 -24.81 -22.75 8.96
N ARG A 88 -24.73 -24.08 9.10
CA ARG A 88 -23.90 -24.76 10.09
C ARG A 88 -22.41 -24.60 9.78
N GLN A 89 -22.00 -24.86 8.54
CA GLN A 89 -20.61 -24.65 8.09
C GLN A 89 -20.18 -23.19 8.24
N ALA A 90 -21.05 -22.26 7.79
CA ALA A 90 -20.80 -20.83 7.89
C ALA A 90 -20.57 -20.38 9.34
N ALA A 91 -21.36 -20.88 10.30
CA ALA A 91 -21.22 -20.50 11.70
C ALA A 91 -19.83 -20.83 12.28
N GLU A 92 -19.31 -22.02 11.99
CA GLU A 92 -17.98 -22.44 12.44
C GLU A 92 -16.86 -21.64 11.75
N ILE A 93 -16.94 -21.52 10.42
CA ILE A 93 -15.95 -20.79 9.63
C ILE A 93 -15.89 -19.32 10.07
N VAL A 94 -17.04 -18.66 10.20
CA VAL A 94 -17.13 -17.24 10.59
C VAL A 94 -16.58 -17.01 11.98
N LYS A 95 -16.81 -17.93 12.92
CA LYS A 95 -16.22 -17.87 14.27
C LYS A 95 -14.70 -17.86 14.24
N GLU A 96 -14.10 -18.75 13.45
CA GLU A 96 -12.64 -18.82 13.30
C GLU A 96 -12.07 -17.60 12.56
N ILE A 97 -12.74 -17.12 11.50
CA ILE A 97 -12.33 -15.91 10.79
C ILE A 97 -12.37 -14.68 11.71
N LEU A 98 -13.46 -14.49 12.49
CA LEU A 98 -13.58 -13.38 13.44
C LEU A 98 -12.48 -13.42 14.51
N LYS A 99 -12.11 -14.62 14.98
CA LYS A 99 -10.97 -14.80 15.88
C LYS A 99 -9.67 -14.37 15.21
N LYS A 100 -9.42 -14.82 13.97
CA LYS A 100 -8.21 -14.54 13.20
C LYS A 100 -8.00 -13.04 12.95
N VAL A 101 -9.08 -12.31 12.65
CA VAL A 101 -9.00 -10.86 12.44
C VAL A 101 -9.14 -10.03 13.72
N GLY A 102 -9.20 -10.67 14.90
CA GLY A 102 -9.29 -10.00 16.20
C GLY A 102 -10.60 -9.23 16.41
N LEU A 103 -11.72 -9.77 15.89
CA LEU A 103 -13.07 -9.17 16.03
C LEU A 103 -14.06 -10.08 16.77
N ARG A 104 -13.56 -11.11 17.48
CA ARG A 104 -14.41 -12.09 18.19
C ARG A 104 -15.35 -11.43 19.21
N GLU A 105 -14.81 -10.55 20.03
CA GLU A 105 -15.57 -9.87 21.11
C GLU A 105 -16.55 -8.82 20.55
N ASP A 106 -16.27 -8.30 19.35
CA ASP A 106 -17.09 -7.29 18.67
C ASP A 106 -18.03 -7.90 17.62
N ALA A 107 -18.07 -9.24 17.49
CA ALA A 107 -18.81 -9.95 16.45
C ALA A 107 -20.29 -9.57 16.35
N ASN A 108 -20.92 -9.30 17.50
CA ASN A 108 -22.34 -8.97 17.60
C ASN A 108 -22.64 -7.45 17.63
N LYS A 109 -21.62 -6.60 17.58
CA LYS A 109 -21.80 -5.15 17.40
C LYS A 109 -22.14 -4.82 15.95
N ARG A 110 -23.02 -3.86 15.72
CA ARG A 110 -23.30 -3.33 14.38
C ARG A 110 -22.03 -2.69 13.80
N VAL A 111 -21.81 -2.85 12.51
CA VAL A 111 -20.65 -2.29 11.81
C VAL A 111 -20.65 -0.77 11.80
N SER A 112 -21.83 -0.13 11.91
CA SER A 112 -21.94 1.32 12.16
C SER A 112 -21.17 1.80 13.40
N ASN A 113 -20.96 0.93 14.39
CA ASN A 113 -20.24 1.20 15.64
C ASN A 113 -18.78 0.71 15.61
N TYR A 114 -18.29 0.28 14.46
CA TYR A 114 -16.89 -0.14 14.29
C TYR A 114 -15.99 1.07 14.05
N SER A 115 -14.78 1.05 14.59
CA SER A 115 -13.74 1.97 14.15
C SER A 115 -13.31 1.67 12.70
N GLY A 116 -12.66 2.62 12.04
CA GLY A 116 -12.12 2.40 10.68
C GLY A 116 -11.26 1.14 10.58
N GLY A 117 -10.37 0.93 11.56
CA GLY A 117 -9.53 -0.27 11.61
C GLY A 117 -10.31 -1.57 11.84
N MET A 118 -11.37 -1.56 12.66
CA MET A 118 -12.26 -2.71 12.83
C MET A 118 -13.00 -3.03 11.53
N ARG A 119 -13.51 -2.01 10.83
CA ARG A 119 -14.19 -2.18 9.56
C ARG A 119 -13.26 -2.77 8.50
N LYS A 120 -12.04 -2.23 8.33
CA LYS A 120 -11.07 -2.79 7.38
C LYS A 120 -10.68 -4.23 7.70
N ARG A 121 -10.52 -4.60 8.98
CA ARG A 121 -10.29 -6.00 9.38
C ARG A 121 -11.49 -6.90 9.07
N LEU A 122 -12.72 -6.41 9.22
CA LEU A 122 -13.93 -7.14 8.81
C LEU A 122 -13.98 -7.32 7.29
N GLU A 123 -13.61 -6.31 6.51
CA GLU A 123 -13.58 -6.39 5.05
C GLU A 123 -12.55 -7.41 4.56
N VAL A 124 -11.36 -7.45 5.16
CA VAL A 124 -10.39 -8.53 4.89
C VAL A 124 -10.94 -9.90 5.31
N ALA A 125 -11.68 -9.97 6.40
CA ALA A 125 -12.29 -11.22 6.85
C ALA A 125 -13.20 -11.86 5.78
N THR A 126 -13.84 -11.06 4.92
CA THR A 126 -14.71 -11.56 3.83
C THR A 126 -13.97 -12.36 2.75
N ILE A 127 -12.65 -12.22 2.68
CA ILE A 127 -11.81 -12.93 1.70
C ILE A 127 -10.94 -14.03 2.33
N LEU A 128 -11.16 -14.36 3.62
CA LEU A 128 -10.42 -15.39 4.33
C LEU A 128 -11.16 -16.73 4.41
N PHE A 129 -12.22 -16.90 3.64
CA PHE A 129 -12.94 -18.19 3.57
C PHE A 129 -12.04 -19.28 2.97
N PRO A 130 -12.23 -20.55 3.40
CA PRO A 130 -11.45 -21.67 2.89
C PRO A 130 -11.49 -21.76 1.35
N GLY A 131 -10.33 -22.07 0.75
CA GLY A 131 -10.20 -22.21 -0.71
C GLY A 131 -9.77 -20.94 -1.44
N MET A 132 -9.70 -19.77 -0.79
CA MET A 132 -9.11 -18.56 -1.38
C MET A 132 -7.61 -18.74 -1.56
N LYS A 133 -7.11 -18.49 -2.77
CA LYS A 133 -5.69 -18.64 -3.16
C LYS A 133 -5.03 -17.32 -3.53
N LEU A 134 -5.80 -16.36 -4.03
CA LEU A 134 -5.36 -15.01 -4.34
C LEU A 134 -6.17 -14.00 -3.53
N LEU A 135 -5.50 -13.19 -2.73
CA LEU A 135 -6.08 -12.08 -1.99
C LEU A 135 -5.62 -10.77 -2.61
N ILE A 136 -6.55 -9.96 -3.11
CA ILE A 136 -6.29 -8.66 -3.70
C ILE A 136 -6.79 -7.60 -2.73
N LEU A 137 -5.91 -6.72 -2.27
CA LEU A 137 -6.18 -5.67 -1.31
C LEU A 137 -5.90 -4.32 -1.97
N ASP A 138 -6.93 -3.53 -2.22
CA ASP A 138 -6.81 -2.25 -2.91
C ASP A 138 -6.83 -1.10 -1.89
N GLU A 139 -5.66 -0.50 -1.64
CA GLU A 139 -5.41 0.58 -0.70
C GLU A 139 -6.02 0.36 0.71
N PRO A 140 -5.80 -0.80 1.33
CA PRO A 140 -6.56 -1.21 2.51
C PRO A 140 -6.23 -0.41 3.78
N THR A 141 -5.13 0.35 3.78
CA THR A 141 -4.67 1.12 4.94
C THR A 141 -5.00 2.60 4.85
N THR A 142 -5.56 3.04 3.72
CA THR A 142 -5.94 4.45 3.51
C THR A 142 -6.99 4.88 4.54
N GLY A 143 -6.75 6.02 5.18
CA GLY A 143 -7.63 6.59 6.21
C GLY A 143 -7.53 5.92 7.59
N LEU A 144 -6.61 5.00 7.81
CA LEU A 144 -6.34 4.42 9.12
C LEU A 144 -5.34 5.29 9.91
N ASP A 145 -5.62 5.44 11.21
CA ASP A 145 -4.62 5.99 12.13
C ASP A 145 -3.39 5.09 12.23
N PRO A 146 -2.21 5.60 12.69
CA PRO A 146 -0.97 4.83 12.72
C PRO A 146 -1.04 3.54 13.54
N SER A 147 -1.85 3.48 14.59
CA SER A 147 -2.00 2.28 15.43
C SER A 147 -2.84 1.21 14.72
N ALA A 148 -3.99 1.62 14.16
CA ALA A 148 -4.85 0.74 13.36
C ALA A 148 -4.12 0.20 12.14
N ARG A 149 -3.33 1.05 11.44
CA ARG A 149 -2.51 0.64 10.30
C ARG A 149 -1.49 -0.44 10.69
N ARG A 150 -0.73 -0.25 11.76
CA ARG A 150 0.23 -1.27 12.23
C ARG A 150 -0.45 -2.61 12.54
N LYS A 151 -1.58 -2.58 13.25
CA LYS A 151 -2.35 -3.79 13.56
C LYS A 151 -2.87 -4.49 12.30
N PHE A 152 -3.35 -3.70 11.33
CA PHE A 152 -3.83 -4.22 10.06
C PHE A 152 -2.70 -4.88 9.25
N LEU A 153 -1.56 -4.22 9.13
CA LEU A 153 -0.39 -4.75 8.42
C LEU A 153 0.17 -6.01 9.10
N GLY A 154 0.17 -6.05 10.44
CA GLY A 154 0.50 -7.27 11.19
C GLY A 154 -0.41 -8.43 10.83
N LEU A 155 -1.74 -8.20 10.75
CA LEU A 155 -2.69 -9.21 10.29
C LEU A 155 -2.34 -9.71 8.87
N ILE A 156 -2.05 -8.82 7.93
CA ILE A 156 -1.68 -9.23 6.57
C ILE A 156 -0.41 -10.08 6.55
N GLN A 157 0.58 -9.76 7.39
CA GLN A 157 1.78 -10.59 7.52
C GLN A 157 1.49 -11.98 8.07
N GLU A 158 0.58 -12.10 9.05
CA GLU A 158 0.15 -13.40 9.61
C GLU A 158 -0.64 -14.26 8.59
N LEU A 159 -1.24 -13.64 7.58
CA LEU A 159 -1.94 -14.35 6.50
C LEU A 159 -0.99 -14.97 5.47
N ARG A 160 0.29 -14.60 5.48
CA ARG A 160 1.29 -15.14 4.54
C ARG A 160 1.53 -16.62 4.81
N ASN A 161 1.43 -17.41 3.77
CA ASN A 161 1.80 -18.81 3.75
C ASN A 161 2.04 -19.24 2.28
N GLU A 162 2.61 -20.41 2.08
CA GLU A 162 2.96 -20.91 0.74
C GLU A 162 1.75 -21.16 -0.19
N GLU A 163 0.54 -21.23 0.37
CA GLU A 163 -0.68 -21.49 -0.40
C GLU A 163 -1.43 -20.20 -0.78
N THR A 164 -1.19 -19.08 -0.04
CA THR A 164 -1.95 -17.83 -0.21
C THR A 164 -1.08 -16.77 -0.88
N THR A 165 -1.43 -16.40 -2.09
CA THR A 165 -0.82 -15.27 -2.83
C THR A 165 -1.52 -13.98 -2.45
N ILE A 166 -0.76 -12.93 -2.14
CA ILE A 166 -1.30 -11.62 -1.77
C ILE A 166 -0.82 -10.57 -2.78
N LEU A 167 -1.77 -9.85 -3.37
CA LEU A 167 -1.54 -8.65 -4.15
C LEU A 167 -2.02 -7.44 -3.35
N LEU A 168 -1.07 -6.67 -2.84
CA LEU A 168 -1.33 -5.41 -2.16
C LEU A 168 -1.18 -4.27 -3.15
N ILE A 169 -2.21 -3.46 -3.29
CA ILE A 169 -2.18 -2.22 -4.05
C ILE A 169 -2.10 -1.06 -3.07
N THR A 170 -1.10 -0.20 -3.24
CA THR A 170 -0.88 0.92 -2.32
C THR A 170 -0.16 2.08 -3.03
N HIS A 171 -0.31 3.28 -2.47
CA HIS A 171 0.55 4.42 -2.78
C HIS A 171 1.53 4.72 -1.65
N ILE A 172 1.53 3.92 -0.59
CA ILE A 172 2.33 4.11 0.62
C ILE A 172 3.51 3.14 0.61
N GLY A 173 4.74 3.65 0.50
CA GLY A 173 5.94 2.81 0.41
C GLY A 173 6.16 1.93 1.62
N ALA A 174 5.88 2.43 2.82
CA ALA A 174 6.01 1.64 4.05
C ALA A 174 5.05 0.43 4.12
N ASP A 175 3.92 0.42 3.38
CA ASP A 175 3.08 -0.77 3.22
C ASP A 175 3.70 -1.72 2.19
N ALA A 176 4.21 -1.17 1.09
CA ALA A 176 4.86 -1.95 0.04
C ALA A 176 6.16 -2.61 0.52
N ASP A 177 6.87 -2.01 1.48
CA ASP A 177 8.09 -2.58 2.10
C ASP A 177 7.86 -3.95 2.77
N LEU A 178 6.62 -4.31 3.08
CA LEU A 178 6.29 -5.61 3.67
C LEU A 178 6.24 -6.73 2.64
N ALA A 179 6.14 -6.39 1.36
CA ALA A 179 6.04 -7.37 0.29
C ALA A 179 7.38 -8.05 -0.01
N SER A 180 7.32 -9.25 -0.58
CA SER A 180 8.52 -9.96 -1.04
C SER A 180 9.11 -9.29 -2.27
N ARG A 181 8.25 -8.68 -3.11
CA ARG A 181 8.60 -7.97 -4.33
C ARG A 181 7.61 -6.83 -4.58
N VAL A 182 8.11 -5.74 -5.14
CA VAL A 182 7.33 -4.53 -5.43
C VAL A 182 7.46 -4.21 -6.91
N GLY A 183 6.33 -3.97 -7.56
CA GLY A 183 6.25 -3.35 -8.87
C GLY A 183 5.88 -1.88 -8.72
N LEU A 184 6.71 -1.00 -9.26
CA LEU A 184 6.41 0.42 -9.36
C LEU A 184 5.68 0.69 -10.66
N ILE A 185 4.46 1.25 -10.59
CA ILE A 185 3.62 1.51 -11.75
C ILE A 185 3.40 3.02 -11.93
N ASP A 186 3.66 3.53 -13.14
CA ASP A 186 3.29 4.89 -13.55
C ASP A 186 2.63 4.88 -14.93
N ARG A 187 1.60 5.70 -15.11
CA ARG A 187 0.86 5.91 -16.38
C ARG A 187 0.47 4.61 -17.08
N GLY A 188 0.13 3.61 -16.31
CA GLY A 188 -0.34 2.31 -16.80
C GLY A 188 0.74 1.33 -17.21
N ALA A 189 2.01 1.58 -16.89
CA ALA A 189 3.15 0.69 -17.14
C ALA A 189 3.96 0.42 -15.89
N ILE A 190 4.48 -0.80 -15.72
CA ILE A 190 5.44 -1.12 -14.67
C ILE A 190 6.80 -0.55 -15.10
N ILE A 191 7.35 0.34 -14.27
CA ILE A 191 8.60 1.07 -14.56
C ILE A 191 9.81 0.47 -13.85
N ALA A 192 9.60 -0.24 -12.74
CA ALA A 192 10.62 -1.00 -12.03
C ALA A 192 9.97 -2.12 -11.22
N GLU A 193 10.70 -3.20 -10.99
CA GLU A 193 10.21 -4.34 -10.23
C GLU A 193 11.39 -5.08 -9.60
N ASP A 194 11.41 -5.21 -8.28
CA ASP A 194 12.39 -6.02 -7.52
C ASP A 194 11.94 -6.12 -6.04
N GLN A 195 12.76 -6.75 -5.22
CA GLN A 195 12.63 -6.67 -3.75
C GLN A 195 12.75 -5.22 -3.27
N PRO A 196 11.98 -4.79 -2.25
CA PRO A 196 12.03 -3.41 -1.75
C PRO A 196 13.45 -2.89 -1.50
N GLU A 197 14.25 -3.66 -0.78
CA GLU A 197 15.62 -3.28 -0.44
C GLU A 197 16.54 -3.17 -1.67
N LYS A 198 16.32 -4.01 -2.69
CA LYS A 198 17.08 -3.91 -3.95
C LYS A 198 16.69 -2.67 -4.75
N LEU A 199 15.39 -2.33 -4.81
CA LEU A 199 14.91 -1.10 -5.46
C LEU A 199 15.56 0.13 -4.81
N LYS A 200 15.56 0.19 -3.47
CA LYS A 200 16.19 1.28 -2.72
C LYS A 200 17.71 1.34 -2.98
N LYS A 201 18.41 0.22 -2.88
CA LYS A 201 19.86 0.14 -3.12
C LYS A 201 20.22 0.53 -4.56
N ASN A 202 19.55 -0.06 -5.55
CA ASN A 202 19.82 0.17 -6.97
C ASN A 202 19.43 1.59 -7.42
N SER A 203 18.61 2.29 -6.65
CA SER A 203 18.33 3.70 -6.92
C SER A 203 19.58 4.59 -6.81
N GLY A 204 20.62 4.14 -6.12
CA GLY A 204 21.81 4.94 -5.85
C GLY A 204 21.56 6.11 -4.91
N LEU A 205 20.39 6.22 -4.29
CA LEU A 205 20.12 7.15 -3.20
C LEU A 205 20.68 6.55 -1.93
N GLU A 206 21.51 7.28 -1.20
CA GLU A 206 22.18 6.73 -0.01
C GLU A 206 21.50 7.16 1.28
N ASN A 207 21.35 8.45 1.47
CA ASN A 207 20.77 9.01 2.69
C ASN A 207 19.86 10.20 2.38
N VAL A 208 18.90 10.43 3.27
CA VAL A 208 17.94 11.52 3.20
C VAL A 208 18.02 12.33 4.47
N VAL A 209 18.11 13.66 4.33
CA VAL A 209 17.94 14.61 5.42
C VAL A 209 16.54 15.22 5.29
N ASN A 210 15.64 14.89 6.21
CA ASN A 210 14.32 15.50 6.33
C ASN A 210 14.47 16.76 7.18
N ILE A 211 14.00 17.87 6.67
CA ILE A 211 14.16 19.19 7.30
C ILE A 211 12.82 19.87 7.36
N GLU A 212 12.32 20.15 8.56
CA GLU A 212 11.16 21.02 8.75
C GLU A 212 11.65 22.45 8.95
N THR A 213 11.01 23.39 8.27
CA THR A 213 11.44 24.79 8.24
C THR A 213 10.29 25.73 8.55
N SER A 214 10.61 26.88 9.14
CA SER A 214 9.63 27.94 9.43
C SER A 214 9.05 28.60 8.17
N ILE A 215 9.74 28.50 7.05
CA ILE A 215 9.38 29.13 5.78
C ILE A 215 9.65 28.14 4.65
N LYS A 216 8.74 28.05 3.69
CA LYS A 216 8.92 27.32 2.43
C LYS A 216 8.81 28.29 1.26
N ASN A 217 9.85 28.37 0.44
CA ASN A 217 9.88 29.19 -0.77
C ASN A 217 11.02 28.76 -1.71
N GLU A 218 11.01 29.29 -2.93
CA GLU A 218 12.00 28.96 -3.95
C GLU A 218 13.45 29.27 -3.52
N LYS A 219 13.66 30.28 -2.70
CA LYS A 219 15.01 30.64 -2.18
C LYS A 219 15.55 29.52 -1.29
N VAL A 220 14.72 28.95 -0.42
CA VAL A 220 15.07 27.81 0.44
C VAL A 220 15.32 26.58 -0.43
N THR A 221 14.44 26.27 -1.37
CA THR A 221 14.59 25.14 -2.31
C THR A 221 15.89 25.23 -3.10
N SER A 222 16.19 26.40 -3.68
CA SER A 222 17.43 26.65 -4.43
C SER A 222 18.68 26.52 -3.55
N LEU A 223 18.61 26.96 -2.30
CA LEU A 223 19.71 26.79 -1.33
C LEU A 223 19.95 25.31 -1.03
N LEU A 224 18.90 24.57 -0.71
CA LEU A 224 18.97 23.16 -0.36
C LEU A 224 19.42 22.28 -1.55
N SER A 225 19.10 22.67 -2.77
CA SER A 225 19.54 21.97 -3.99
C SER A 225 21.05 21.87 -4.12
N LYS A 226 21.81 22.80 -3.50
CA LYS A 226 23.29 22.76 -3.47
C LYS A 226 23.84 21.62 -2.63
N PHE A 227 23.03 21.00 -1.78
CA PHE A 227 23.39 19.89 -0.91
C PHE A 227 22.80 18.56 -1.39
N SER A 228 21.98 18.58 -2.43
CA SER A 228 21.35 17.39 -2.98
C SER A 228 22.10 16.93 -4.22
N GLU A 229 22.85 15.85 -4.09
CA GLU A 229 23.85 15.44 -5.09
C GLU A 229 23.26 14.59 -6.23
N LYS A 230 22.24 13.78 -5.93
CA LYS A 230 21.73 12.76 -6.87
C LYS A 230 20.28 12.96 -7.31
N MET A 231 19.56 13.88 -6.71
CA MET A 231 18.15 14.10 -6.99
C MET A 231 17.75 15.53 -6.60
N LYS A 232 16.67 16.04 -7.25
CA LYS A 232 16.05 17.30 -6.83
C LYS A 232 15.59 17.25 -5.39
N VAL A 233 15.67 18.35 -4.66
CA VAL A 233 15.06 18.49 -3.34
C VAL A 233 13.56 18.29 -3.45
N LEU A 234 13.01 17.44 -2.59
CA LEU A 234 11.57 17.24 -2.51
C LEU A 234 10.98 18.17 -1.45
N GLU A 235 10.00 18.96 -1.84
CA GLU A 235 9.19 19.74 -0.91
C GLU A 235 8.13 18.81 -0.28
N THR A 236 7.96 18.90 1.05
CA THR A 236 6.95 18.19 1.82
C THR A 236 5.96 19.19 2.44
N GLU A 237 4.93 18.72 3.11
CA GLU A 237 3.97 19.61 3.80
C GLU A 237 4.65 20.53 4.80
N THR A 238 5.61 20.03 5.58
CA THR A 238 6.27 20.76 6.68
C THR A 238 7.68 21.23 6.35
N GLY A 239 8.24 20.88 5.18
CA GLY A 239 9.62 21.23 4.86
C GLY A 239 10.17 20.59 3.59
N TYR A 240 11.32 19.93 3.71
CA TYR A 240 12.09 19.44 2.57
C TYR A 240 12.79 18.11 2.83
N ARG A 241 13.01 17.33 1.77
CA ARG A 241 13.87 16.14 1.75
C ARG A 241 15.08 16.42 0.85
N VAL A 242 16.27 16.30 1.43
CA VAL A 242 17.56 16.53 0.75
C VAL A 242 18.32 15.22 0.69
N PHE A 243 18.80 14.85 -0.50
CA PHE A 243 19.49 13.58 -0.75
C PHE A 243 21.00 13.81 -0.80
N THR A 244 21.75 13.15 0.08
CA THR A 244 23.20 13.35 0.21
C THR A 244 23.91 12.06 0.55
N GLU A 245 25.16 11.93 0.11
CA GLU A 245 26.01 10.80 0.45
C GLU A 245 26.51 10.90 1.90
N ASP A 246 26.86 12.10 2.36
CA ASP A 246 27.44 12.33 3.68
C ASP A 246 26.55 13.24 4.54
N VAL A 247 25.65 12.61 5.29
CA VAL A 247 24.72 13.28 6.21
C VAL A 247 25.48 14.07 7.29
N ALA A 248 26.58 13.52 7.80
CA ALA A 248 27.32 14.14 8.90
C ALA A 248 27.95 15.48 8.48
N LYS A 249 28.43 15.56 7.24
CA LYS A 249 28.93 16.81 6.67
C LYS A 249 27.83 17.74 6.18
N ALA A 250 26.80 17.20 5.55
CA ALA A 250 25.74 18.00 4.95
C ALA A 250 24.87 18.70 6.02
N THR A 251 24.43 17.99 7.05
CA THR A 251 23.49 18.49 8.05
C THR A 251 23.94 19.82 8.73
N PRO A 252 25.16 19.96 9.29
CA PRO A 252 25.55 21.19 9.89
C PRO A 252 25.65 22.35 8.90
N ARG A 253 26.02 22.06 7.64
CA ARG A 253 26.13 23.07 6.57
C ARG A 253 24.78 23.58 6.15
N ILE A 254 23.81 22.67 6.01
CA ILE A 254 22.41 22.98 5.70
C ILE A 254 21.84 23.92 6.75
N VAL A 255 21.94 23.55 8.05
CA VAL A 255 21.42 24.36 9.16
C VAL A 255 22.00 25.76 9.14
N ARG A 256 23.35 25.90 9.06
CA ARG A 256 24.03 27.20 8.99
C ARG A 256 23.61 28.03 7.77
N SER A 257 23.37 27.37 6.63
CA SER A 257 22.99 28.07 5.40
C SER A 257 21.57 28.58 5.45
N LEU A 258 20.65 27.81 6.05
CA LEU A 258 19.25 28.20 6.28
C LEU A 258 19.18 29.36 7.30
N ASP A 259 19.94 29.28 8.37
CA ASP A 259 20.03 30.35 9.40
C ASP A 259 20.48 31.70 8.81
N LYS A 260 21.50 31.69 7.93
CA LYS A 260 21.98 32.90 7.23
C LYS A 260 20.93 33.63 6.39
N ILE A 261 19.90 32.92 5.94
CA ILE A 261 18.77 33.50 5.17
C ILE A 261 17.53 33.75 6.03
N GLY A 262 17.66 33.62 7.38
CA GLY A 262 16.55 33.80 8.31
C GLY A 262 15.51 32.68 8.34
N CYS A 263 15.81 31.52 7.76
CA CYS A 263 14.93 30.36 7.77
C CYS A 263 15.30 29.44 8.94
N LYS A 264 14.46 29.40 9.97
CA LYS A 264 14.65 28.52 11.13
C LYS A 264 14.35 27.08 10.79
N VAL A 265 15.24 26.17 11.16
CA VAL A 265 15.02 24.73 11.16
C VAL A 265 14.31 24.36 12.46
N THR A 266 13.11 23.78 12.35
CA THR A 266 12.31 23.36 13.51
C THR A 266 12.55 21.90 13.86
N ARG A 267 12.86 21.08 12.85
CA ARG A 267 13.21 19.67 13.02
C ARG A 267 14.16 19.21 11.94
N ILE A 268 15.06 18.32 12.27
CA ILE A 268 15.95 17.66 11.33
C ILE A 268 16.08 16.19 11.69
N GLU A 269 15.90 15.34 10.72
CA GLU A 269 16.02 13.90 10.86
C GLU A 269 16.77 13.30 9.67
N THR A 270 17.51 12.25 9.93
CA THR A 270 18.19 11.49 8.88
C THR A 270 17.48 10.16 8.68
N ALA A 271 17.32 9.76 7.45
CA ALA A 271 16.64 8.52 7.09
C ALA A 271 17.35 7.83 5.90
N LYS A 272 17.04 6.56 5.71
CA LYS A 272 17.31 5.88 4.45
C LYS A 272 16.22 6.23 3.42
N PRO A 273 16.53 6.13 2.12
CA PRO A 273 15.54 6.35 1.07
C PRO A 273 14.35 5.40 1.20
N SER A 274 13.18 5.94 0.94
CA SER A 274 11.92 5.19 0.87
C SER A 274 11.61 4.75 -0.57
N LEU A 275 10.62 3.89 -0.75
CA LEU A 275 10.14 3.52 -2.09
C LEU A 275 9.52 4.72 -2.84
N GLU A 276 8.95 5.67 -2.11
CA GLU A 276 8.48 6.94 -2.69
C GLU A 276 9.63 7.76 -3.29
N ASP A 277 10.79 7.78 -2.63
CA ASP A 277 11.99 8.46 -3.14
C ASP A 277 12.52 7.76 -4.40
N VAL A 278 12.51 6.43 -4.41
CA VAL A 278 12.87 5.64 -5.61
C VAL A 278 11.92 5.95 -6.76
N PHE A 279 10.61 5.95 -6.49
CA PHE A 279 9.60 6.27 -7.50
C PHE A 279 9.81 7.68 -8.05
N PHE A 280 10.02 8.68 -7.19
CA PHE A 280 10.27 10.05 -7.62
C PHE A 280 11.52 10.15 -8.49
N LYS A 281 12.61 9.48 -8.10
CA LYS A 281 13.85 9.47 -8.90
C LYS A 281 13.64 8.93 -10.30
N LEU A 282 12.80 7.88 -10.44
CA LEU A 282 12.53 7.25 -11.73
C LEU A 282 11.60 8.08 -12.62
N THR A 283 10.73 8.90 -12.06
CA THR A 283 9.63 9.54 -12.78
C THR A 283 9.63 11.07 -12.69
N GLU A 284 10.41 11.66 -11.79
CA GLU A 284 10.33 13.06 -11.36
C GLU A 284 8.92 13.47 -10.84
N ARG A 285 8.13 12.48 -10.37
CA ARG A 285 6.76 12.67 -9.86
C ARG A 285 6.63 12.12 -8.44
N THR A 286 5.85 12.79 -7.60
CA THR A 286 5.52 12.30 -6.26
C THR A 286 4.42 11.23 -6.32
N VAL A 287 4.50 10.23 -5.44
CA VAL A 287 3.48 9.19 -5.29
C VAL A 287 2.26 9.75 -4.54
N SER A 288 2.52 10.59 -3.57
CA SER A 288 1.50 11.27 -2.77
C SER A 288 1.32 12.70 -3.25
N LYS A 289 0.38 12.95 -4.18
CA LYS A 289 -0.45 14.15 -4.15
C LYS A 289 -1.78 13.71 -3.57
N VAL A 290 -2.00 14.03 -2.32
CA VAL A 290 -3.33 14.12 -1.77
C VAL A 290 -3.91 15.40 -2.39
N ASP A 291 -4.85 15.24 -3.34
CA ASP A 291 -5.77 16.31 -3.71
C ASP A 291 -6.84 16.42 -2.62
#